data_508f9cd457eb49a4e3f34ee20162c385
#
_entry.id   508f9cd457eb49a4e3f34ee20162c385
#
_cell.length_a   1.000
_cell.length_b   1.000
_cell.length_c   1.000
_cell.angle_alpha   90.00
_cell.angle_beta   90.00
_cell.angle_gamma   90.00
#
_symmetry.space_group_name_H-M   'P 1'
#
loop_
_entity.id
_entity.type
_entity.pdbx_description
1 polymer ?
#
loop_
_entity_poly.entity_id
_entity_poly.type
_entity_poly.pdbx_seq_one_letter_code
_entity_poly.pdbx_strand_id
1 'polypeptide(L)'
;MKNILQYFEKTCEQFPNHIAVANESSSVTFNDLKTRSQQAGTMIASELKQDSLPVAIYIDKSPALVEAMLSVLYSGNFYVVLDTQMPVERVRRIFETLQPAAILTDKSYIDKVESINSFKNDNAINSTSITEQSCENSPIKEDKLKTFYKTFYIEDSISTEIDTKLLGRLRSQMTERDPAYILYTSGSTGQPKGTVISHRALIAYGDWFIHAFDINERTVFGSQTPLYFSMSVSDLYASLRTGATYQIIPKKYFSFPMQLIEYLNTYKINTIYWVPCKVPV
;
A
#
# COMPACT_ATOMS: atom_id res chain seq x y z
N MET A 1 -5.43 -9.11 20.19
CA MET A 1 -5.52 -8.03 19.20
C MET A 1 -6.17 -8.58 17.94
N LYS A 2 -7.01 -7.80 17.26
CA LYS A 2 -7.83 -8.28 16.14
C LYS A 2 -7.32 -7.86 14.76
N ASN A 3 -6.45 -6.84 14.69
CA ASN A 3 -5.93 -6.35 13.42
C ASN A 3 -4.51 -5.80 13.59
N ILE A 4 -3.82 -5.59 12.46
CA ILE A 4 -2.41 -5.17 12.46
C ILE A 4 -2.21 -3.77 13.02
N LEU A 5 -3.20 -2.87 12.90
CA LEU A 5 -3.10 -1.51 13.44
C LEU A 5 -3.00 -1.49 14.96
N GLN A 6 -3.67 -2.41 15.67
CA GLN A 6 -3.57 -2.50 17.12
C GLN A 6 -2.15 -2.87 17.59
N TYR A 7 -1.45 -3.72 16.82
CA TYR A 7 -0.04 -4.04 17.09
C TYR A 7 0.85 -2.82 16.82
N PHE A 8 0.65 -2.16 15.68
CA PHE A 8 1.40 -0.97 15.31
C PHE A 8 1.22 0.17 16.32
N GLU A 9 -0.01 0.45 16.76
CA GLU A 9 -0.31 1.50 17.75
C GLU A 9 0.35 1.19 19.10
N LYS A 10 0.32 -0.06 19.55
CA LYS A 10 1.04 -0.47 20.75
C LYS A 10 2.55 -0.22 20.63
N THR A 11 3.12 -0.50 19.47
CA THR A 11 4.53 -0.21 19.18
C THR A 11 4.82 1.29 19.22
N CYS A 12 3.93 2.11 18.65
CA CYS A 12 4.06 3.57 18.71
C CYS A 12 4.01 4.13 20.14
N GLU A 13 3.24 3.50 21.03
CA GLU A 13 3.20 3.87 22.46
C GLU A 13 4.51 3.51 23.18
N GLN A 14 5.13 2.37 22.83
CA GLN A 14 6.35 1.90 23.45
C GLN A 14 7.61 2.59 22.92
N PHE A 15 7.63 2.87 21.60
CA PHE A 15 8.82 3.36 20.89
C PHE A 15 8.51 4.58 19.99
N PRO A 16 7.87 5.65 20.51
CA PRO A 16 7.36 6.76 19.67
C PRO A 16 8.46 7.43 18.85
N ASN A 17 9.67 7.55 19.39
CA ASN A 17 10.78 8.27 18.79
C ASN A 17 11.76 7.37 18.00
N HIS A 18 11.56 6.05 17.99
CA HIS A 18 12.35 5.16 17.14
C HIS A 18 12.04 5.44 15.67
N ILE A 19 13.05 5.26 14.83
CA ILE A 19 12.87 5.32 13.38
C ILE A 19 12.09 4.08 12.95
N ALA A 20 10.88 4.30 12.42
CA ALA A 20 10.06 3.22 11.90
C ALA A 20 10.49 2.83 10.47
N VAL A 21 10.62 3.84 9.60
CA VAL A 21 10.99 3.67 8.19
C VAL A 21 11.98 4.73 7.78
N ALA A 22 13.00 4.33 7.04
CA ALA A 22 13.99 5.26 6.49
C ALA A 22 14.48 4.84 5.12
N ASN A 23 15.02 5.79 4.37
CA ASN A 23 15.79 5.61 3.16
C ASN A 23 17.01 6.54 3.18
N GLU A 24 17.70 6.70 2.05
CA GLU A 24 18.89 7.56 1.93
C GLU A 24 18.60 9.04 2.24
N SER A 25 17.39 9.53 1.96
CA SER A 25 17.04 10.97 1.97
C SER A 25 16.13 11.37 3.13
N SER A 26 15.44 10.43 3.75
CA SER A 26 14.43 10.72 4.77
C SER A 26 14.25 9.59 5.77
N SER A 27 13.80 9.95 6.96
CA SER A 27 13.39 9.00 8.00
C SER A 27 12.11 9.48 8.66
N VAL A 28 11.31 8.53 9.13
CA VAL A 28 10.03 8.78 9.80
C VAL A 28 10.00 7.99 11.11
N THR A 29 9.69 8.63 12.22
CA THR A 29 9.53 7.99 13.51
C THR A 29 8.21 7.20 13.57
N PHE A 30 8.06 6.31 14.56
CA PHE A 30 6.78 5.60 14.78
C PHE A 30 5.63 6.57 15.05
N ASN A 31 5.88 7.61 15.85
CA ASN A 31 4.86 8.63 16.14
C ASN A 31 4.45 9.44 14.91
N ASP A 32 5.41 9.87 14.10
CA ASP A 32 5.11 10.62 12.87
C ASP A 32 4.41 9.74 11.84
N LEU A 33 4.86 8.50 11.68
CA LEU A 33 4.23 7.53 10.78
C LEU A 33 2.77 7.29 11.16
N LYS A 34 2.48 7.12 12.47
CA LYS A 34 1.12 6.99 12.98
C LYS A 34 0.28 8.22 12.67
N THR A 35 0.79 9.41 13.02
CA THR A 35 0.07 10.68 12.84
C THR A 35 -0.28 10.91 11.37
N ARG A 36 0.70 10.81 10.47
CA ARG A 36 0.50 10.97 9.03
C ARG A 36 -0.45 9.95 8.45
N SER A 37 -0.30 8.66 8.85
CA SER A 37 -1.21 7.61 8.40
C SER A 37 -2.65 7.83 8.88
N GLN A 38 -2.85 8.40 10.06
CA GLN A 38 -4.19 8.76 10.57
C GLN A 38 -4.79 9.96 9.84
N GLN A 39 -3.98 10.96 9.47
CA GLN A 39 -4.41 12.10 8.66
C GLN A 39 -4.90 11.63 7.29
N ALA A 40 -4.08 10.87 6.56
CA ALA A 40 -4.46 10.34 5.26
C ALA A 40 -5.60 9.31 5.36
N GLY A 41 -5.64 8.51 6.41
CA GLY A 41 -6.75 7.60 6.70
C GLY A 41 -8.08 8.33 6.91
N THR A 42 -8.06 9.48 7.60
CA THR A 42 -9.24 10.34 7.78
C THR A 42 -9.70 10.92 6.44
N MET A 43 -8.77 11.45 5.63
CA MET A 43 -9.06 11.98 4.30
C MET A 43 -9.75 10.92 3.42
N ILE A 44 -9.20 9.71 3.37
CA ILE A 44 -9.77 8.61 2.58
C ILE A 44 -11.16 8.21 3.10
N ALA A 45 -11.29 8.00 4.41
CA ALA A 45 -12.53 7.53 5.02
C ALA A 45 -13.68 8.54 4.87
N SER A 46 -13.41 9.84 5.07
CA SER A 46 -14.42 10.89 4.96
C SER A 46 -14.98 11.02 3.54
N GLU A 47 -14.14 10.71 2.55
CA GLU A 47 -14.48 10.85 1.14
C GLU A 47 -15.12 9.59 0.55
N LEU A 48 -14.65 8.39 0.90
CA LEU A 48 -15.22 7.13 0.42
C LEU A 48 -16.54 6.79 1.13
N LYS A 49 -16.69 7.17 2.40
CA LYS A 49 -17.88 6.93 3.23
C LYS A 49 -18.30 5.45 3.35
N GLN A 50 -17.44 4.55 2.92
CA GLN A 50 -17.59 3.09 2.95
C GLN A 50 -16.27 2.47 3.39
N ASP A 51 -16.35 1.30 3.98
CA ASP A 51 -15.22 0.48 4.39
C ASP A 51 -15.16 -0.83 3.59
N SER A 52 -14.11 -1.61 3.84
CA SER A 52 -13.88 -2.91 3.20
C SER A 52 -13.77 -2.83 1.66
N LEU A 53 -13.33 -1.70 1.14
CA LEU A 53 -13.12 -1.46 -0.30
C LEU A 53 -11.63 -1.60 -0.67
N PRO A 54 -11.32 -2.07 -1.90
CA PRO A 54 -9.97 -2.07 -2.41
C PRO A 54 -9.50 -0.66 -2.79
N VAL A 55 -8.34 -0.25 -2.27
CA VAL A 55 -7.66 0.99 -2.66
C VAL A 55 -6.33 0.64 -3.32
N ALA A 56 -6.15 1.05 -4.57
CA ALA A 56 -4.89 0.85 -5.29
C ALA A 56 -3.87 1.91 -4.84
N ILE A 57 -2.65 1.50 -4.52
CA ILE A 57 -1.56 2.42 -4.16
C ILE A 57 -0.55 2.43 -5.31
N TYR A 58 -0.27 3.63 -5.83
CA TYR A 58 0.65 3.87 -6.93
C TYR A 58 1.73 4.87 -6.51
N ILE A 59 2.67 4.42 -5.69
CA ILE A 59 3.77 5.20 -5.07
C ILE A 59 5.03 4.35 -5.11
N ASP A 60 6.19 4.95 -5.41
CA ASP A 60 7.47 4.27 -5.35
C ASP A 60 7.82 3.83 -3.93
N LYS A 61 8.64 2.76 -3.84
CA LYS A 61 9.10 2.24 -2.54
C LYS A 61 9.86 3.31 -1.77
N SER A 62 9.20 3.85 -0.75
CA SER A 62 9.63 4.97 0.06
C SER A 62 8.95 4.93 1.44
N PRO A 63 9.34 5.79 2.40
CA PRO A 63 8.55 5.96 3.62
C PRO A 63 7.09 6.36 3.35
N ALA A 64 6.82 7.16 2.31
CA ALA A 64 5.47 7.55 1.91
C ALA A 64 4.61 6.37 1.45
N LEU A 65 5.21 5.34 0.81
CA LEU A 65 4.47 4.12 0.47
C LEU A 65 4.01 3.37 1.72
N VAL A 66 4.86 3.26 2.75
CA VAL A 66 4.46 2.61 4.02
C VAL A 66 3.38 3.41 4.74
N GLU A 67 3.50 4.74 4.75
CA GLU A 67 2.46 5.65 5.23
C GLU A 67 1.14 5.42 4.50
N ALA A 68 1.14 5.36 3.16
CA ALA A 68 -0.04 5.10 2.34
C ALA A 68 -0.70 3.74 2.65
N MET A 69 0.11 2.68 2.83
CA MET A 69 -0.42 1.35 3.20
C MET A 69 -1.17 1.39 4.53
N LEU A 70 -0.59 2.01 5.55
CA LEU A 70 -1.23 2.17 6.86
C LEU A 70 -2.45 3.09 6.79
N SER A 71 -2.40 4.15 5.97
CA SER A 71 -3.52 5.09 5.78
C SER A 71 -4.76 4.41 5.24
N VAL A 72 -4.58 3.52 4.26
CA VAL A 72 -5.70 2.72 3.71
C VAL A 72 -6.28 1.81 4.79
N LEU A 73 -5.44 1.16 5.62
CA LEU A 73 -5.93 0.35 6.73
C LEU A 73 -6.67 1.20 7.79
N TYR A 74 -6.15 2.40 8.12
CA TYR A 74 -6.83 3.31 9.04
C TYR A 74 -8.20 3.76 8.53
N SER A 75 -8.37 3.90 7.22
CA SER A 75 -9.66 4.23 6.60
C SER A 75 -10.69 3.09 6.60
N GLY A 76 -10.36 1.93 7.19
CA GLY A 76 -11.23 0.74 7.20
C GLY A 76 -11.20 -0.06 5.89
N ASN A 77 -10.30 0.25 4.98
CA ASN A 77 -10.16 -0.35 3.66
C ASN A 77 -8.93 -1.26 3.58
N PHE A 78 -8.77 -1.97 2.47
CA PHE A 78 -7.59 -2.80 2.20
C PHE A 78 -6.87 -2.34 0.94
N TYR A 79 -5.55 -2.53 0.91
CA TYR A 79 -4.73 -1.97 -0.15
C TYR A 79 -4.24 -2.99 -1.18
N VAL A 80 -3.89 -2.47 -2.35
CA VAL A 80 -3.15 -3.17 -3.41
C VAL A 80 -2.00 -2.27 -3.85
N VAL A 81 -0.77 -2.66 -3.56
CA VAL A 81 0.41 -1.92 -4.05
C VAL A 81 0.69 -2.33 -5.49
N LEU A 82 0.82 -1.35 -6.37
CA LEU A 82 1.15 -1.53 -7.78
C LEU A 82 2.61 -1.14 -8.04
N ASP A 83 3.24 -1.84 -8.97
CA ASP A 83 4.55 -1.46 -9.49
C ASP A 83 4.42 -0.22 -10.37
N THR A 84 5.06 0.88 -10.00
CA THR A 84 5.04 2.15 -10.74
C THR A 84 5.69 2.06 -12.13
N GLN A 85 6.52 1.04 -12.36
CA GLN A 85 7.12 0.73 -13.66
C GLN A 85 6.24 -0.18 -14.53
N MET A 86 5.10 -0.64 -13.99
CA MET A 86 4.19 -1.49 -14.73
C MET A 86 3.57 -0.75 -15.92
N PRO A 87 3.48 -1.40 -17.11
CA PRO A 87 2.75 -0.83 -18.23
C PRO A 87 1.29 -0.55 -17.87
N VAL A 88 0.74 0.56 -18.35
CA VAL A 88 -0.65 0.99 -18.08
C VAL A 88 -1.66 -0.10 -18.43
N GLU A 89 -1.46 -0.82 -19.53
CA GLU A 89 -2.30 -1.96 -19.94
C GLU A 89 -2.39 -3.06 -18.88
N ARG A 90 -1.29 -3.31 -18.18
CA ARG A 90 -1.29 -4.32 -17.11
C ARG A 90 -2.01 -3.82 -15.87
N VAL A 91 -1.85 -2.53 -15.53
CA VAL A 91 -2.61 -1.89 -14.45
C VAL A 91 -4.11 -1.99 -14.73
N ARG A 92 -4.52 -1.75 -15.98
CA ARG A 92 -5.93 -1.88 -16.41
C ARG A 92 -6.49 -3.28 -16.17
N ARG A 93 -5.78 -4.32 -16.61
CA ARG A 93 -6.21 -5.71 -16.40
C ARG A 93 -6.36 -6.04 -14.91
N ILE A 94 -5.50 -5.47 -14.06
CA ILE A 94 -5.67 -5.57 -12.61
C ILE A 94 -6.95 -4.85 -12.18
N PHE A 95 -7.21 -3.65 -12.69
CA PHE A 95 -8.38 -2.86 -12.32
C PHE A 95 -9.70 -3.45 -12.80
N GLU A 96 -9.70 -4.17 -13.93
CA GLU A 96 -10.89 -4.92 -14.41
C GLU A 96 -11.36 -5.96 -13.39
N THR A 97 -10.42 -6.61 -12.69
CA THR A 97 -10.75 -7.62 -11.66
C THR A 97 -10.84 -7.05 -10.26
N LEU A 98 -10.01 -6.04 -9.94
CA LEU A 98 -9.96 -5.43 -8.62
C LEU A 98 -11.14 -4.49 -8.35
N GLN A 99 -11.56 -3.73 -9.38
CA GLN A 99 -12.56 -2.67 -9.27
C GLN A 99 -12.26 -1.71 -8.10
N PRO A 100 -11.08 -1.05 -8.07
CA PRO A 100 -10.69 -0.26 -6.92
C PRO A 100 -11.65 0.92 -6.71
N ALA A 101 -11.98 1.19 -5.45
CA ALA A 101 -12.79 2.35 -5.07
C ALA A 101 -12.02 3.67 -5.27
N ALA A 102 -10.69 3.61 -5.11
CA ALA A 102 -9.82 4.77 -5.26
C ALA A 102 -8.39 4.37 -5.63
N ILE A 103 -7.63 5.37 -6.09
CA ILE A 103 -6.18 5.32 -6.26
C ILE A 103 -5.57 6.28 -5.23
N LEU A 104 -4.64 5.82 -4.42
CA LEU A 104 -3.79 6.64 -3.56
C LEU A 104 -2.40 6.72 -4.19
N THR A 105 -1.93 7.92 -4.45
CA THR A 105 -0.66 8.18 -5.15
C THR A 105 0.07 9.40 -4.57
N ASP A 106 1.23 9.71 -5.09
CA ASP A 106 1.91 10.99 -4.89
C ASP A 106 1.84 11.86 -6.16
N LYS A 107 2.13 13.15 -6.01
CA LYS A 107 1.99 14.13 -7.10
C LYS A 107 2.97 13.92 -8.26
N SER A 108 4.00 13.08 -8.10
CA SER A 108 4.93 12.75 -9.18
C SER A 108 4.32 11.84 -10.25
N TYR A 109 3.18 11.20 -9.95
CA TYR A 109 2.47 10.27 -10.84
C TYR A 109 1.16 10.80 -11.40
N ILE A 110 0.89 12.12 -11.35
CA ILE A 110 -0.35 12.74 -11.86
C ILE A 110 -0.65 12.29 -13.30
N ASP A 111 0.28 12.49 -14.24
CA ASP A 111 0.09 12.18 -15.66
C ASP A 111 -0.20 10.68 -15.88
N LYS A 112 0.46 9.82 -15.09
CA LYS A 112 0.28 8.37 -15.19
C LYS A 112 -1.09 7.94 -14.70
N VAL A 113 -1.54 8.51 -13.59
CA VAL A 113 -2.88 8.23 -13.03
C VAL A 113 -3.96 8.79 -13.94
N GLU A 114 -3.78 9.95 -14.56
CA GLU A 114 -4.69 10.49 -15.57
C GLU A 114 -4.79 9.55 -16.78
N SER A 115 -3.66 9.00 -17.24
CA SER A 115 -3.66 7.97 -18.28
C SER A 115 -4.44 6.72 -17.87
N ILE A 116 -4.32 6.26 -16.63
CA ILE A 116 -5.10 5.13 -16.11
C ILE A 116 -6.59 5.49 -16.09
N ASN A 117 -6.94 6.69 -15.67
CA ASN A 117 -8.33 7.16 -15.59
C ASN A 117 -8.99 7.36 -16.96
N SER A 118 -8.27 7.83 -17.99
CA SER A 118 -8.85 8.08 -19.33
C SER A 118 -9.47 6.83 -19.96
N PHE A 119 -8.98 5.65 -19.64
CA PHE A 119 -9.45 4.38 -20.18
C PHE A 119 -10.76 3.85 -19.58
N LYS A 120 -11.10 4.26 -18.37
CA LYS A 120 -12.41 3.92 -17.81
C LYS A 120 -13.55 4.53 -18.64
N ASN A 121 -13.28 5.67 -19.28
CA ASN A 121 -14.23 6.34 -20.18
C ASN A 121 -14.42 5.58 -21.48
N ASP A 122 -13.36 5.06 -22.10
CA ASP A 122 -13.44 4.37 -23.40
C ASP A 122 -14.24 3.07 -23.31
N ASN A 123 -14.09 2.31 -22.20
CA ASN A 123 -14.87 1.09 -21.96
C ASN A 123 -16.35 1.38 -21.63
N ALA A 124 -16.66 2.50 -20.99
CA ALA A 124 -18.05 2.93 -20.76
C ALA A 124 -18.76 3.32 -22.07
N ILE A 125 -18.02 3.88 -23.03
CA ILE A 125 -18.56 4.25 -24.35
C ILE A 125 -18.78 2.99 -25.20
N ASN A 126 -17.84 2.05 -25.21
CA ASN A 126 -17.91 0.83 -26.01
C ASN A 126 -18.96 -0.18 -25.51
N SER A 127 -19.25 -0.22 -24.21
CA SER A 127 -20.31 -1.09 -23.67
C SER A 127 -21.73 -0.59 -23.97
N THR A 128 -21.89 0.66 -24.41
CA THR A 128 -23.19 1.25 -24.76
C THR A 128 -23.54 1.10 -26.24
N SER A 129 -22.59 0.69 -27.09
CA SER A 129 -22.79 0.55 -28.55
C SER A 129 -23.35 -0.80 -29.00
N ILE A 130 -23.71 -1.71 -28.11
CA ILE A 130 -24.21 -3.07 -28.47
C ILE A 130 -25.74 -3.20 -28.32
N THR A 131 -26.48 -2.15 -27.92
CA THR A 131 -27.95 -2.23 -27.76
C THR A 131 -28.67 -1.03 -28.34
N GLU A 132 -28.39 -0.66 -29.61
CA GLU A 132 -29.26 0.21 -30.38
C GLU A 132 -30.01 -0.59 -31.46
N GLN A 133 -31.02 -1.35 -31.04
CA GLN A 133 -32.18 -1.62 -31.87
C GLN A 133 -33.42 -1.64 -30.98
N SER A 134 -34.30 -0.66 -31.33
CA SER A 134 -35.69 -0.50 -30.88
C SER A 134 -35.93 0.02 -29.46
N CYS A 135 -36.16 1.34 -29.31
CA CYS A 135 -37.42 1.93 -28.83
C CYS A 135 -37.28 3.47 -28.78
N GLU A 136 -38.03 4.15 -29.63
CA GLU A 136 -38.21 5.60 -29.64
C GLU A 136 -38.98 6.08 -28.38
N ASN A 137 -38.60 7.29 -27.93
CA ASN A 137 -39.30 8.13 -26.96
C ASN A 137 -39.07 7.85 -25.45
N SER A 138 -37.95 8.33 -24.95
CA SER A 138 -37.87 8.99 -23.63
C SER A 138 -36.64 9.91 -23.61
N PRO A 139 -36.71 11.15 -23.07
CA PRO A 139 -35.54 12.00 -22.95
C PRO A 139 -34.65 11.43 -21.83
N ILE A 140 -33.73 10.57 -22.20
CA ILE A 140 -32.66 10.13 -21.30
C ILE A 140 -31.73 11.33 -21.18
N LYS A 141 -31.78 11.95 -19.99
CA LYS A 141 -30.81 12.96 -19.57
C LYS A 141 -29.40 12.42 -19.80
N GLU A 142 -28.65 13.13 -20.65
CA GLU A 142 -27.20 12.96 -20.84
C GLU A 142 -26.44 13.32 -19.54
N ASP A 143 -26.53 12.48 -18.57
CA ASP A 143 -25.63 12.46 -17.43
C ASP A 143 -24.84 11.13 -17.47
N LYS A 144 -24.19 10.88 -18.63
CA LYS A 144 -23.18 9.82 -18.74
C LYS A 144 -21.97 10.29 -17.95
N LEU A 145 -21.99 10.02 -16.64
CA LEU A 145 -20.92 10.22 -15.69
C LEU A 145 -19.60 9.72 -16.31
N LYS A 146 -18.66 10.64 -16.46
CA LYS A 146 -17.24 10.30 -16.62
C LYS A 146 -16.81 9.55 -15.38
N THR A 147 -16.75 8.24 -15.46
CA THR A 147 -16.42 7.38 -14.30
C THR A 147 -14.90 7.33 -14.13
N PHE A 148 -14.33 8.35 -13.51
CA PHE A 148 -12.93 8.33 -13.07
C PHE A 148 -12.82 7.54 -11.76
N TYR A 149 -11.65 6.88 -11.54
CA TYR A 149 -11.31 6.41 -10.20
C TYR A 149 -11.04 7.63 -9.31
N LYS A 150 -11.62 7.64 -8.11
CA LYS A 150 -11.30 8.68 -7.15
C LYS A 150 -9.81 8.64 -6.84
N THR A 151 -9.13 9.75 -6.97
CA THR A 151 -7.68 9.82 -6.75
C THR A 151 -7.40 10.67 -5.53
N PHE A 152 -6.56 10.16 -4.64
CA PHE A 152 -6.02 10.85 -3.48
C PHE A 152 -4.52 11.04 -3.66
N TYR A 153 -4.01 12.20 -3.28
CA TYR A 153 -2.59 12.47 -3.21
C TYR A 153 -2.16 12.49 -1.75
N ILE A 154 -1.12 11.71 -1.42
CA ILE A 154 -0.68 11.54 -0.03
C ILE A 154 -0.27 12.88 0.61
N GLU A 155 0.29 13.81 -0.19
CA GLU A 155 0.70 15.13 0.25
C GLU A 155 -0.49 16.00 0.69
N ASP A 156 -1.67 15.79 0.14
CA ASP A 156 -2.86 16.59 0.47
C ASP A 156 -3.39 16.26 1.87
N SER A 157 -2.98 15.11 2.43
CA SER A 157 -3.38 14.70 3.78
C SER A 157 -2.71 15.49 4.91
N ILE A 158 -1.60 16.19 4.64
CA ILE A 158 -0.80 16.87 5.68
C ILE A 158 -1.62 17.91 6.45
N SER A 159 -2.59 18.56 5.79
CA SER A 159 -3.48 19.55 6.40
C SER A 159 -4.78 18.95 6.97
N THR A 160 -4.97 17.64 6.86
CA THR A 160 -6.19 16.98 7.34
C THR A 160 -6.15 16.85 8.86
N GLU A 161 -7.17 17.35 9.52
CA GLU A 161 -7.37 17.12 10.96
C GLU A 161 -7.79 15.65 11.20
N ILE A 162 -7.19 15.01 12.19
CA ILE A 162 -7.47 13.60 12.50
C ILE A 162 -8.84 13.47 13.16
N ASP A 163 -9.78 12.81 12.51
CA ASP A 163 -11.05 12.41 13.10
C ASP A 163 -10.90 11.09 13.90
N THR A 164 -10.51 11.25 15.17
CA THR A 164 -10.31 10.10 16.06
C THR A 164 -11.57 9.29 16.31
N LYS A 165 -12.77 9.90 16.21
CA LYS A 165 -14.06 9.20 16.38
C LYS A 165 -14.36 8.33 15.18
N LEU A 166 -14.18 8.88 13.96
CA LEU A 166 -14.35 8.14 12.70
C LEU A 166 -13.38 6.95 12.65
N LEU A 167 -12.09 7.19 12.82
CA LEU A 167 -11.07 6.14 12.77
C LEU A 167 -11.26 5.11 13.89
N GLY A 168 -11.63 5.54 15.09
CA GLY A 168 -11.93 4.64 16.22
C GLY A 168 -13.12 3.73 15.93
N ARG A 169 -14.20 4.26 15.33
CA ARG A 169 -15.36 3.47 14.89
C ARG A 169 -14.94 2.42 13.86
N LEU A 170 -14.29 2.83 12.77
CA LEU A 170 -13.83 1.92 11.70
C LEU A 170 -12.94 0.81 12.26
N ARG A 171 -11.96 1.17 13.10
CA ARG A 171 -11.07 0.19 13.72
C ARG A 171 -11.81 -0.78 14.66
N SER A 172 -12.84 -0.34 15.37
CA SER A 172 -13.62 -1.21 16.26
C SER A 172 -14.43 -2.27 15.50
N GLN A 173 -14.85 -1.95 14.29
CA GLN A 173 -15.58 -2.85 13.39
C GLN A 173 -14.67 -3.85 12.69
N MET A 174 -13.39 -3.49 12.48
CA MET A 174 -12.41 -4.33 11.81
C MET A 174 -12.12 -5.61 12.59
N THR A 175 -12.17 -6.74 11.91
CA THR A 175 -11.92 -8.08 12.44
C THR A 175 -10.63 -8.69 11.90
N GLU A 176 -10.17 -9.77 12.51
CA GLU A 176 -9.00 -10.51 12.03
C GLU A 176 -9.22 -11.19 10.67
N ARG A 177 -10.48 -11.39 10.25
CA ARG A 177 -10.86 -12.03 9.00
C ARG A 177 -10.92 -11.08 7.82
N ASP A 178 -10.99 -9.77 8.10
CA ASP A 178 -11.08 -8.77 7.06
C ASP A 178 -9.79 -8.74 6.22
N PRO A 179 -9.89 -8.40 4.93
CA PRO A 179 -8.74 -8.20 4.08
C PRO A 179 -7.83 -7.10 4.64
N ALA A 180 -6.52 -7.36 4.65
CA ALA A 180 -5.53 -6.31 4.88
C ALA A 180 -4.97 -5.79 3.54
N TYR A 181 -4.69 -6.72 2.61
CA TYR A 181 -4.19 -6.37 1.28
C TYR A 181 -4.41 -7.49 0.26
N ILE A 182 -4.23 -7.14 -1.01
CA ILE A 182 -4.20 -8.11 -2.11
C ILE A 182 -2.85 -8.03 -2.83
N LEU A 183 -2.29 -9.20 -3.15
CA LEU A 183 -1.13 -9.32 -4.01
C LEU A 183 -1.54 -9.86 -5.37
N TYR A 184 -1.11 -9.18 -6.43
CA TYR A 184 -1.32 -9.66 -7.79
C TYR A 184 -0.10 -10.42 -8.31
N THR A 185 -0.34 -11.62 -8.84
CA THR A 185 0.67 -12.44 -9.50
C THR A 185 0.35 -12.59 -10.99
N SER A 186 1.39 -12.82 -11.81
CA SER A 186 1.20 -13.20 -13.20
C SER A 186 0.62 -14.61 -13.24
N GLY A 187 -0.68 -14.74 -13.51
CA GLY A 187 -1.31 -16.04 -13.69
C GLY A 187 -0.74 -16.80 -14.92
N SER A 188 -0.66 -18.12 -14.85
CA SER A 188 -0.25 -18.99 -15.97
C SER A 188 -1.09 -18.80 -17.25
N THR A 189 -2.29 -18.24 -17.11
CA THR A 189 -3.21 -17.93 -18.21
C THR A 189 -3.05 -16.51 -18.77
N GLY A 190 -2.03 -15.75 -18.35
CA GLY A 190 -1.79 -14.37 -18.76
C GLY A 190 -2.69 -13.33 -18.08
N GLN A 191 -3.73 -13.75 -17.36
CA GLN A 191 -4.57 -12.86 -16.57
C GLN A 191 -4.00 -12.68 -15.15
N PRO A 192 -3.89 -11.44 -14.64
CA PRO A 192 -3.46 -11.19 -13.27
C PRO A 192 -4.43 -11.85 -12.26
N LYS A 193 -3.88 -12.56 -11.28
CA LYS A 193 -4.64 -13.17 -10.19
C LYS A 193 -4.32 -12.48 -8.87
N GLY A 194 -5.35 -11.99 -8.17
CA GLY A 194 -5.23 -11.37 -6.86
C GLY A 194 -5.39 -12.40 -5.73
N THR A 195 -4.42 -12.45 -4.82
CA THR A 195 -4.51 -13.25 -3.60
C THR A 195 -4.83 -12.33 -2.43
N VAL A 196 -5.97 -12.55 -1.79
CA VAL A 196 -6.43 -11.77 -0.63
C VAL A 196 -5.74 -12.27 0.63
N ILE A 197 -5.12 -11.38 1.38
CA ILE A 197 -4.47 -11.67 2.66
C ILE A 197 -5.22 -10.95 3.77
N SER A 198 -5.69 -11.72 4.76
CA SER A 198 -6.39 -11.16 5.91
C SER A 198 -5.45 -10.67 7.01
N HIS A 199 -5.96 -9.84 7.91
CA HIS A 199 -5.23 -9.44 9.12
C HIS A 199 -4.77 -10.65 9.94
N ARG A 200 -5.59 -11.70 10.05
CA ARG A 200 -5.24 -12.95 10.74
C ARG A 200 -4.00 -13.62 10.14
N ALA A 201 -3.93 -13.70 8.81
CA ALA A 201 -2.79 -14.30 8.13
C ALA A 201 -1.50 -13.51 8.39
N LEU A 202 -1.58 -12.15 8.33
CA LEU A 202 -0.46 -11.27 8.68
C LEU A 202 -0.01 -11.43 10.13
N ILE A 203 -0.95 -11.49 11.06
CA ILE A 203 -0.65 -11.63 12.50
C ILE A 203 0.05 -12.97 12.75
N ALA A 204 -0.52 -14.08 12.26
CA ALA A 204 0.02 -15.42 12.45
C ALA A 204 1.43 -15.58 11.83
N TYR A 205 1.60 -15.06 10.61
CA TYR A 205 2.89 -15.07 9.95
C TYR A 205 3.92 -14.20 10.70
N GLY A 206 3.54 -13.00 11.13
CA GLY A 206 4.41 -12.11 11.87
C GLY A 206 4.81 -12.67 13.25
N ASP A 207 3.89 -13.35 13.95
CA ASP A 207 4.20 -14.03 15.22
C ASP A 207 5.29 -15.08 15.03
N TRP A 208 5.13 -15.93 14.00
CA TRP A 208 6.14 -16.91 13.65
C TRP A 208 7.47 -16.27 13.27
N PHE A 209 7.47 -15.27 12.38
CA PHE A 209 8.67 -14.64 11.86
C PHE A 209 9.48 -13.93 12.96
N ILE A 210 8.80 -13.15 13.81
CA ILE A 210 9.42 -12.43 14.92
C ILE A 210 10.09 -13.42 15.89
N HIS A 211 9.40 -14.52 16.19
CA HIS A 211 9.92 -15.53 17.12
C HIS A 211 11.08 -16.36 16.54
N ALA A 212 10.92 -16.77 15.26
CA ALA A 212 11.91 -17.62 14.60
C ALA A 212 13.25 -16.91 14.35
N PHE A 213 13.25 -15.58 14.21
CA PHE A 213 14.45 -14.78 13.91
C PHE A 213 14.84 -13.82 15.04
N ASP A 214 14.22 -13.93 16.22
CA ASP A 214 14.50 -13.07 17.40
C ASP A 214 14.44 -11.57 17.09
N ILE A 215 13.42 -11.14 16.32
CA ILE A 215 13.27 -9.75 15.89
C ILE A 215 12.79 -8.89 17.08
N ASN A 216 13.47 -7.78 17.31
CA ASN A 216 13.19 -6.88 18.43
C ASN A 216 13.46 -5.41 18.03
N GLU A 217 13.34 -4.48 19.00
CA GLU A 217 13.49 -3.05 18.78
C GLU A 217 14.90 -2.60 18.35
N ARG A 218 15.91 -3.46 18.50
CA ARG A 218 17.30 -3.20 18.07
C ARG A 218 17.57 -3.69 16.66
N THR A 219 16.61 -4.38 16.05
CA THR A 219 16.73 -4.86 14.67
C THR A 219 16.65 -3.69 13.69
N VAL A 220 17.59 -3.66 12.75
CA VAL A 220 17.57 -2.74 11.60
C VAL A 220 17.54 -3.60 10.35
N PHE A 221 16.36 -3.70 9.75
CA PHE A 221 16.18 -4.43 8.50
C PHE A 221 16.72 -3.66 7.30
N GLY A 222 17.50 -4.32 6.44
CA GLY A 222 17.83 -3.84 5.10
C GLY A 222 16.85 -4.37 4.08
N SER A 223 15.89 -3.56 3.67
CA SER A 223 14.83 -4.01 2.77
C SER A 223 15.18 -3.89 1.31
N GLN A 224 15.24 -5.03 0.61
CA GLN A 224 15.43 -5.15 -0.84
C GLN A 224 14.09 -5.29 -1.57
N THR A 225 13.24 -6.18 -1.11
CA THR A 225 12.06 -6.66 -1.82
C THR A 225 11.05 -5.55 -2.08
N PRO A 226 10.54 -5.40 -3.31
CA PRO A 226 9.45 -4.46 -3.59
C PRO A 226 8.20 -4.79 -2.78
N LEU A 227 7.45 -3.74 -2.33
CA LEU A 227 6.29 -3.91 -1.45
C LEU A 227 5.06 -4.54 -2.12
N TYR A 228 5.10 -4.76 -3.43
CA TYR A 228 4.10 -5.53 -4.16
C TYR A 228 4.42 -7.04 -4.26
N PHE A 229 5.50 -7.53 -3.59
CA PHE A 229 5.82 -8.94 -3.45
C PHE A 229 5.58 -9.46 -2.04
N SER A 230 5.17 -10.72 -1.91
CA SER A 230 4.82 -11.34 -0.63
C SER A 230 5.95 -11.35 0.41
N MET A 231 7.20 -11.47 -0.01
CA MET A 231 8.33 -11.47 0.95
C MET A 231 8.53 -10.16 1.68
N SER A 232 8.08 -9.02 1.13
CA SER A 232 8.18 -7.71 1.79
C SER A 232 7.35 -7.59 3.06
N VAL A 233 6.43 -8.52 3.26
CA VAL A 233 5.58 -8.58 4.45
C VAL A 233 6.38 -8.93 5.69
N SER A 234 7.45 -9.74 5.54
CA SER A 234 8.27 -10.24 6.65
C SER A 234 8.94 -9.12 7.41
N ASP A 235 9.81 -8.40 6.74
CA ASP A 235 10.61 -7.32 7.33
C ASP A 235 9.76 -6.10 7.69
N LEU A 236 8.81 -5.70 6.84
CA LEU A 236 7.97 -4.54 7.10
C LEU A 236 7.06 -4.74 8.32
N TYR A 237 6.24 -5.81 8.33
CA TYR A 237 5.28 -5.99 9.43
C TYR A 237 5.95 -6.45 10.73
N ALA A 238 7.10 -7.13 10.67
CA ALA A 238 7.89 -7.39 11.85
C ALA A 238 8.42 -6.08 12.46
N SER A 239 8.94 -5.16 11.64
CA SER A 239 9.38 -3.83 12.11
C SER A 239 8.26 -3.06 12.80
N LEU A 240 7.10 -2.97 12.14
CA LEU A 240 5.93 -2.25 12.67
C LEU A 240 5.40 -2.81 13.99
N ARG A 241 5.72 -4.06 14.31
CA ARG A 241 5.26 -4.74 15.53
C ARG A 241 6.25 -4.76 16.67
N THR A 242 7.54 -4.59 16.39
CA THR A 242 8.60 -4.76 17.40
C THR A 242 9.34 -3.47 17.74
N GLY A 243 9.12 -2.39 17.02
CA GLY A 243 9.91 -1.17 17.18
C GLY A 243 11.21 -1.16 16.38
N ALA A 244 11.44 -2.19 15.56
CA ALA A 244 12.58 -2.29 14.65
C ALA A 244 12.53 -1.24 13.54
N THR A 245 13.70 -0.90 12.98
CA THR A 245 13.79 0.02 11.85
C THR A 245 13.71 -0.72 10.52
N TYR A 246 12.87 -0.21 9.61
CA TYR A 246 12.77 -0.67 8.23
C TYR A 246 13.57 0.27 7.33
N GLN A 247 14.84 -0.08 7.01
CA GLN A 247 15.72 0.70 6.15
C GLN A 247 15.57 0.26 4.70
N ILE A 248 15.07 1.15 3.83
CA ILE A 248 14.91 0.91 2.41
C ILE A 248 16.24 1.12 1.71
N ILE A 249 16.75 0.05 1.05
CA ILE A 249 17.98 0.11 0.28
C ILE A 249 17.64 0.45 -1.18
N PRO A 250 18.21 1.54 -1.75
CA PRO A 250 18.02 1.87 -3.15
C PRO A 250 18.52 0.78 -4.10
N LYS A 251 17.75 0.50 -5.16
CA LYS A 251 18.06 -0.56 -6.14
C LYS A 251 19.47 -0.44 -6.74
N LYS A 252 19.99 0.78 -6.91
CA LYS A 252 21.33 1.05 -7.47
C LYS A 252 22.46 0.29 -6.76
N TYR A 253 22.36 0.12 -5.44
CA TYR A 253 23.42 -0.53 -4.65
C TYR A 253 23.54 -2.02 -4.91
N PHE A 254 22.49 -2.69 -5.36
CA PHE A 254 22.55 -4.13 -5.65
C PHE A 254 23.38 -4.48 -6.90
N SER A 255 23.71 -3.48 -7.73
CA SER A 255 24.64 -3.64 -8.86
C SER A 255 26.11 -3.36 -8.48
N PHE A 256 26.37 -2.85 -7.27
CA PHE A 256 27.70 -2.44 -6.81
C PHE A 256 27.99 -2.99 -5.41
N PRO A 257 28.51 -4.23 -5.28
CA PRO A 257 28.64 -4.90 -3.98
C PRO A 257 29.39 -4.12 -2.90
N MET A 258 30.45 -3.39 -3.27
CA MET A 258 31.23 -2.60 -2.32
C MET A 258 30.42 -1.44 -1.75
N GLN A 259 29.65 -0.74 -2.61
CA GLN A 259 28.76 0.33 -2.18
C GLN A 259 27.59 -0.20 -1.33
N LEU A 260 27.12 -1.41 -1.62
CA LEU A 260 26.09 -2.05 -0.81
C LEU A 260 26.63 -2.34 0.60
N ILE A 261 27.84 -2.88 0.73
CA ILE A 261 28.48 -3.15 2.05
C ILE A 261 28.67 -1.82 2.81
N GLU A 262 29.12 -0.77 2.14
CA GLU A 262 29.26 0.55 2.74
C GLU A 262 27.90 1.09 3.23
N TYR A 263 26.85 0.93 2.44
CA TYR A 263 25.47 1.30 2.82
C TYR A 263 25.01 0.53 4.06
N LEU A 264 25.18 -0.81 4.08
CA LEU A 264 24.83 -1.67 5.22
C LEU A 264 25.50 -1.21 6.50
N ASN A 265 26.79 -0.88 6.43
CA ASN A 265 27.58 -0.41 7.57
C ASN A 265 27.14 0.99 8.03
N THR A 266 26.94 1.92 7.09
CA THR A 266 26.53 3.32 7.37
C THR A 266 25.21 3.37 8.13
N TYR A 267 24.23 2.59 7.69
CA TYR A 267 22.90 2.54 8.30
C TYR A 267 22.76 1.48 9.39
N LYS A 268 23.89 0.82 9.78
CA LYS A 268 23.95 -0.20 10.84
C LYS A 268 22.92 -1.31 10.63
N ILE A 269 22.70 -1.70 9.38
CA ILE A 269 21.79 -2.78 9.03
C ILE A 269 22.37 -4.08 9.60
N ASN A 270 21.60 -4.74 10.47
CA ASN A 270 22.02 -5.97 11.16
C ASN A 270 21.19 -7.19 10.75
N THR A 271 20.12 -6.98 9.97
CA THR A 271 19.22 -8.07 9.56
C THR A 271 18.81 -7.87 8.10
N ILE A 272 18.93 -8.93 7.31
CA ILE A 272 18.50 -8.97 5.90
C ILE A 272 17.67 -10.23 5.66
N TYR A 273 16.57 -10.07 4.92
CA TYR A 273 15.71 -11.16 4.48
C TYR A 273 15.42 -10.97 3.00
N TRP A 274 16.29 -11.51 2.14
CA TRP A 274 16.30 -11.22 0.71
C TRP A 274 16.03 -12.44 -0.15
N VAL A 275 15.47 -12.19 -1.33
CA VAL A 275 15.48 -13.18 -2.40
C VAL A 275 16.89 -13.22 -3.01
N PRO A 276 17.44 -14.42 -3.26
CA PRO A 276 18.71 -14.52 -3.99
C PRO A 276 18.57 -13.80 -5.35
N CYS A 277 19.28 -12.68 -5.51
CA CYS A 277 19.42 -12.03 -6.82
C CYS A 277 20.47 -12.81 -7.61
N LYS A 278 20.23 -13.10 -8.90
CA LYS A 278 21.30 -13.40 -9.81
C LYS A 278 22.16 -12.14 -9.90
N VAL A 279 23.27 -12.11 -9.15
CA VAL A 279 24.34 -11.16 -9.45
C VAL A 279 24.84 -11.58 -10.82
N PRO A 280 24.84 -10.71 -11.84
CA PRO A 280 25.53 -11.02 -13.08
C PRO A 280 27.00 -11.25 -12.71
N VAL A 281 27.51 -12.44 -12.97
CA VAL A 281 28.92 -12.79 -12.84
C VAL A 281 29.65 -12.15 -14.01
#